data_35c30646b80b9c8c002aee43a9da9555
#
_entry.id   35c30646b80b9c8c002aee43a9da9555
#
_cell.length_a   1.000
_cell.length_b   1.000
_cell.length_c   1.000
_cell.angle_alpha   90.00
_cell.angle_beta   90.00
_cell.angle_gamma   90.00
#
_symmetry.space_group_name_H-M   'P 1'
#
loop_
_entity.id
_entity.type
_entity.pdbx_description
1 polymer ?
#
loop_
_entity_poly.entity_id
_entity_poly.type
_entity_poly.pdbx_seq_one_letter_code
_entity_poly.pdbx_strand_id
1 'polypeptide(L)'
;MSIINNAAPGSHIESLFLLDRLISDFSRFKPDGRLTEEQIKIFCVPEYLLLDSSKDANGEFKVKKNPAKKLRESLEFWRENGLWDHNDAGLRSYSELDCADNLPARLLKTICEQEYDFLNGNKIEPLLRYLTLIMAVDKHTFVGQQVLDRSSAQTLVASVVDSSNVGRMNLNDSETKGFFDYAHLLGFVEQVDKENYFVDPTRALKVLINANFQANEEWLCEAFLAHLNHKLPIFDQGEYRRVMEEVIVRDNDQWTPEQGIRLSASLSIALYRLRREGVVTYRMGSDSATRYHLTLPTGEHTVITHLTYLGAPA
;
A
#
# COMPACT_ATOMS: atom_id res chain seq x y z
N MET A 1 2.84 -8.92 10.22
CA MET A 1 3.22 -7.48 10.39
C MET A 1 1.96 -6.65 10.46
N SER A 2 1.61 -6.12 11.61
CA SER A 2 0.47 -5.20 11.71
C SER A 2 0.97 -3.77 11.66
N ILE A 3 0.78 -3.10 10.52
CA ILE A 3 1.25 -1.72 10.32
C ILE A 3 0.17 -0.67 10.58
N ILE A 4 -1.08 -1.10 10.79
CA ILE A 4 -2.20 -0.17 11.04
C ILE A 4 -2.71 -0.22 12.48
N ASN A 5 -2.24 -1.14 13.30
CA ASN A 5 -2.61 -1.18 14.71
C ASN A 5 -1.83 -0.10 15.48
N ASN A 6 -2.54 0.77 16.17
CA ASN A 6 -1.96 1.87 16.95
C ASN A 6 -0.89 1.47 17.97
N ALA A 7 -1.00 0.27 18.52
CA ALA A 7 -0.02 -0.25 19.45
C ALA A 7 1.21 -0.83 18.73
N ALA A 8 1.15 -1.01 17.42
CA ALA A 8 2.23 -1.59 16.66
C ALA A 8 3.27 -0.52 16.28
N PRO A 9 4.57 -0.84 16.41
CA PRO A 9 5.65 0.08 16.02
C PRO A 9 5.56 0.58 14.58
N GLY A 10 5.07 -0.25 13.66
CA GLY A 10 4.91 0.10 12.24
C GLY A 10 3.81 1.14 11.96
N SER A 11 2.91 1.41 12.91
CA SER A 11 1.82 2.38 12.71
C SER A 11 2.25 3.86 12.78
N HIS A 12 3.48 4.13 13.14
CA HIS A 12 4.00 5.50 13.32
C HIS A 12 4.50 6.08 11.99
N ILE A 13 3.59 6.42 11.09
CA ILE A 13 3.89 6.85 9.73
C ILE A 13 4.72 8.13 9.67
N GLU A 14 4.49 9.10 10.57
CA GLU A 14 5.28 10.33 10.62
C GLU A 14 6.75 10.04 11.03
N SER A 15 6.93 9.08 11.94
CA SER A 15 8.28 8.63 12.30
C SER A 15 8.96 7.92 11.15
N LEU A 16 8.22 7.10 10.39
CA LEU A 16 8.71 6.44 9.19
C LEU A 16 9.20 7.47 8.15
N PHE A 17 8.40 8.48 7.84
CA PHE A 17 8.80 9.54 6.89
C PHE A 17 10.08 10.25 7.32
N LEU A 18 10.19 10.61 8.60
CA LEU A 18 11.37 11.29 9.13
C LEU A 18 12.61 10.42 9.03
N LEU A 19 12.51 9.16 9.44
CA LEU A 19 13.60 8.18 9.40
C LEU A 19 14.05 7.91 7.97
N ASP A 20 13.08 7.65 7.09
CA ASP A 20 13.38 7.33 5.71
C ASP A 20 14.04 8.47 4.97
N ARG A 21 13.55 9.69 5.18
CA ARG A 21 14.16 10.88 4.59
C ARG A 21 15.60 11.07 5.05
N LEU A 22 15.86 10.94 6.36
CA LEU A 22 17.21 11.06 6.90
C LEU A 22 18.16 10.01 6.32
N ILE A 23 17.75 8.73 6.34
CA ILE A 23 18.59 7.62 5.88
C ILE A 23 18.83 7.73 4.37
N SER A 24 17.81 8.06 3.59
CA SER A 24 17.91 8.19 2.13
C SER A 24 18.76 9.40 1.72
N ASP A 25 18.57 10.56 2.34
CA ASP A 25 19.37 11.75 2.07
C ASP A 25 20.84 11.51 2.43
N PHE A 26 21.10 10.89 3.58
CA PHE A 26 22.47 10.56 3.97
C PHE A 26 23.15 9.61 2.99
N SER A 27 22.44 8.54 2.56
CA SER A 27 22.96 7.59 1.57
C SER A 27 23.24 8.25 0.21
N ARG A 28 22.46 9.26 -0.17
CA ARG A 28 22.69 10.04 -1.39
C ARG A 28 23.94 10.89 -1.32
N PHE A 29 24.18 11.56 -0.18
CA PHE A 29 25.37 12.40 0.00
C PHE A 29 26.63 11.60 0.26
N LYS A 30 26.49 10.41 0.81
CA LYS A 30 27.61 9.52 1.18
C LYS A 30 27.27 8.07 0.85
N PRO A 31 27.41 7.66 -0.43
CA PRO A 31 26.95 6.36 -0.93
C PRO A 31 27.46 5.16 -0.13
N ASP A 32 28.70 5.20 0.36
CA ASP A 32 29.28 4.15 1.20
C ASP A 32 29.04 4.38 2.70
N GLY A 33 28.37 5.49 3.05
CA GLY A 33 28.09 5.87 4.43
C GLY A 33 26.89 5.16 4.99
N ARG A 34 26.97 4.87 6.28
CA ARG A 34 25.86 4.33 7.07
C ARG A 34 25.62 5.19 8.29
N LEU A 35 24.37 5.32 8.69
CA LEU A 35 23.97 6.01 9.91
C LEU A 35 23.81 4.98 11.03
N THR A 36 24.52 5.18 12.13
CA THR A 36 24.27 4.43 13.35
C THR A 36 22.94 4.84 13.99
N GLU A 37 22.34 3.98 14.78
CA GLU A 37 21.11 4.32 15.50
C GLU A 37 21.28 5.53 16.42
N GLU A 38 22.47 5.72 16.96
CA GLU A 38 22.77 6.87 17.82
C GLU A 38 22.80 8.18 17.02
N GLN A 39 23.42 8.16 15.85
CA GLN A 39 23.39 9.31 14.93
C GLN A 39 21.96 9.63 14.48
N ILE A 40 21.16 8.61 14.15
CA ILE A 40 19.75 8.81 13.80
C ILE A 40 18.98 9.49 14.93
N LYS A 41 19.18 9.05 16.18
CA LYS A 41 18.55 9.70 17.35
C LYS A 41 18.96 11.17 17.46
N ILE A 42 20.24 11.46 17.35
CA ILE A 42 20.75 12.84 17.43
C ILE A 42 20.12 13.74 16.36
N PHE A 43 20.01 13.25 15.12
CA PHE A 43 19.44 14.03 14.02
C PHE A 43 17.91 14.15 14.06
N CYS A 44 17.21 13.12 14.51
CA CYS A 44 15.75 13.10 14.49
C CYS A 44 15.10 13.64 15.77
N VAL A 45 15.83 13.73 16.88
CA VAL A 45 15.27 14.13 18.18
C VAL A 45 15.97 15.36 18.70
N PRO A 46 15.46 16.56 18.40
CA PRO A 46 15.96 17.79 18.97
C PRO A 46 15.98 17.74 20.49
N GLU A 47 16.97 18.35 21.10
CA GLU A 47 17.22 18.30 22.55
C GLU A 47 16.00 18.71 23.39
N TYR A 48 15.23 19.71 22.92
CA TYR A 48 14.00 20.15 23.64
C TYR A 48 12.91 19.08 23.68
N LEU A 49 12.87 18.12 22.76
CA LEU A 49 11.93 17.00 22.78
C LEU A 49 12.30 15.94 23.82
N LEU A 50 13.55 15.94 24.28
CA LEU A 50 14.02 15.06 25.35
C LEU A 50 13.53 15.52 26.73
N LEU A 51 13.13 16.79 26.87
CA LEU A 51 12.75 17.39 28.12
C LEU A 51 11.24 17.23 28.38
N ASP A 52 10.90 16.99 29.64
CA ASP A 52 9.54 17.01 30.15
C ASP A 52 9.10 18.45 30.46
N SER A 53 7.79 18.70 30.47
CA SER A 53 7.26 19.99 30.89
C SER A 53 7.42 20.23 32.42
N SER A 54 7.67 19.18 33.20
CA SER A 54 7.92 19.25 34.63
C SER A 54 9.37 19.59 34.93
N LYS A 55 9.58 20.38 36.01
CA LYS A 55 10.90 20.75 36.52
C LYS A 55 11.27 19.88 37.71
N ASP A 56 12.55 19.68 37.90
CA ASP A 56 13.10 19.06 39.11
C ASP A 56 13.16 20.05 40.31
N ALA A 57 13.72 19.60 41.42
CA ALA A 57 13.89 20.42 42.63
C ALA A 57 14.82 21.63 42.43
N ASN A 58 15.68 21.60 41.43
CA ASN A 58 16.61 22.68 41.08
C ASN A 58 16.04 23.65 40.03
N GLY A 59 14.81 23.42 39.54
CA GLY A 59 14.15 24.23 38.53
C GLY A 59 14.55 23.89 37.11
N GLU A 60 15.32 22.84 36.88
CA GLU A 60 15.68 22.34 35.56
C GLU A 60 14.60 21.40 35.01
N PHE A 61 14.42 21.40 33.66
CA PHE A 61 13.46 20.50 33.03
C PHE A 61 13.93 19.06 33.17
N LYS A 62 13.03 18.18 33.61
CA LYS A 62 13.32 16.74 33.70
C LYS A 62 13.48 16.12 32.31
N VAL A 63 14.39 15.18 32.18
CA VAL A 63 14.50 14.37 31.00
C VAL A 63 13.35 13.35 30.97
N LYS A 64 12.66 13.24 29.83
CA LYS A 64 11.60 12.24 29.63
C LYS A 64 12.16 10.82 29.82
N LYS A 65 11.38 9.98 30.48
CA LYS A 65 11.79 8.59 30.76
C LYS A 65 12.07 7.79 29.49
N ASN A 66 11.29 8.01 28.42
CA ASN A 66 11.43 7.34 27.13
C ASN A 66 11.26 8.36 25.99
N PRO A 67 12.24 9.26 25.82
CA PRO A 67 12.19 10.21 24.72
C PRO A 67 12.28 9.47 23.40
N ALA A 68 11.52 9.92 22.41
CA ALA A 68 11.51 9.34 21.06
C ALA A 68 11.15 7.83 20.98
N LYS A 69 10.35 7.34 21.94
CA LYS A 69 9.91 5.94 21.94
C LYS A 69 9.34 5.51 20.58
N LYS A 70 8.42 6.29 20.02
CA LYS A 70 7.78 5.98 18.73
C LYS A 70 8.76 5.93 17.56
N LEU A 71 9.74 6.85 17.56
CA LEU A 71 10.78 6.87 16.53
C LEU A 71 11.64 5.60 16.59
N ARG A 72 12.08 5.23 17.79
CA ARG A 72 12.90 4.03 18.00
C ARG A 72 12.15 2.77 17.60
N GLU A 73 10.92 2.63 18.05
CA GLU A 73 10.06 1.48 17.73
C GLU A 73 9.81 1.39 16.22
N SER A 74 9.57 2.52 15.54
CA SER A 74 9.42 2.56 14.08
C SER A 74 10.73 2.19 13.37
N LEU A 75 11.87 2.70 13.83
CA LEU A 75 13.17 2.36 13.27
C LEU A 75 13.46 0.86 13.35
N GLU A 76 13.30 0.28 14.53
CA GLU A 76 13.52 -1.14 14.79
C GLU A 76 12.60 -2.01 13.94
N PHE A 77 11.31 -1.69 13.92
CA PHE A 77 10.31 -2.40 13.13
C PHE A 77 10.64 -2.43 11.63
N TRP A 78 10.92 -1.29 11.02
CA TRP A 78 11.18 -1.23 9.59
C TRP A 78 12.56 -1.76 9.21
N ARG A 79 13.55 -1.63 10.09
CA ARG A 79 14.85 -2.29 9.94
C ARG A 79 14.70 -3.82 9.89
N GLU A 80 13.99 -4.41 10.85
CA GLU A 80 13.74 -5.85 10.94
C GLU A 80 12.93 -6.39 9.76
N ASN A 81 12.11 -5.54 9.15
CA ASN A 81 11.34 -5.91 7.96
C ASN A 81 12.05 -5.58 6.64
N GLY A 82 13.33 -5.18 6.69
CA GLY A 82 14.15 -5.03 5.50
C GLY A 82 13.89 -3.78 4.66
N LEU A 83 13.29 -2.73 5.24
CA LEU A 83 13.07 -1.47 4.48
C LEU A 83 14.38 -0.76 4.15
N TRP A 84 15.41 -0.94 4.97
CA TRP A 84 16.74 -0.39 4.78
C TRP A 84 17.81 -1.50 4.86
N ASP A 85 18.89 -1.34 4.09
CA ASP A 85 20.07 -2.19 4.23
C ASP A 85 20.78 -1.89 5.56
N HIS A 86 21.03 -2.88 6.37
CA HIS A 86 21.66 -2.73 7.67
C HIS A 86 22.77 -3.76 7.93
N ASN A 87 23.79 -3.33 8.64
CA ASN A 87 24.85 -4.19 9.18
C ASN A 87 25.42 -3.54 10.46
N ASP A 88 26.51 -4.09 10.98
CA ASP A 88 27.17 -3.60 12.20
C ASP A 88 27.64 -2.13 12.09
N ALA A 89 27.87 -1.62 10.90
CA ALA A 89 28.25 -0.21 10.67
C ALA A 89 27.06 0.75 10.65
N GLY A 90 25.81 0.24 10.61
CA GLY A 90 24.58 1.05 10.61
C GLY A 90 23.64 0.79 9.45
N LEU A 91 22.77 1.76 9.17
CA LEU A 91 21.71 1.72 8.17
C LEU A 91 22.02 2.60 6.97
N ARG A 92 21.59 2.14 5.80
CA ARG A 92 21.55 2.97 4.58
C ARG A 92 20.33 2.60 3.73
N SER A 93 19.92 3.48 2.82
CA SER A 93 18.96 3.14 1.79
C SER A 93 19.56 2.17 0.77
N TYR A 94 18.73 1.34 0.14
CA TYR A 94 19.19 0.49 -0.96
C TYR A 94 19.50 1.35 -2.20
N SER A 95 20.64 1.08 -2.84
CA SER A 95 21.13 1.89 -3.97
C SER A 95 20.23 1.89 -5.21
N GLU A 96 19.47 0.85 -5.41
CA GLU A 96 18.60 0.67 -6.59
C GLU A 96 17.30 1.50 -6.54
N LEU A 97 16.97 2.03 -5.36
CA LEU A 97 15.74 2.79 -5.12
C LEU A 97 16.03 4.08 -4.32
N ASP A 98 17.16 4.65 -4.55
CA ASP A 98 17.82 5.66 -3.70
C ASP A 98 17.19 7.05 -3.72
N CYS A 99 15.89 7.14 -3.49
CA CYS A 99 15.39 8.47 -3.26
C CYS A 99 14.25 8.43 -2.23
N ALA A 100 14.22 9.40 -1.35
CA ALA A 100 13.16 9.56 -0.35
C ALA A 100 11.78 9.58 -1.01
N ASP A 101 11.71 10.04 -2.26
CA ASP A 101 10.47 10.08 -3.04
C ASP A 101 9.97 8.69 -3.45
N ASN A 102 10.82 7.65 -3.35
CA ASN A 102 10.47 6.26 -3.66
C ASN A 102 10.05 5.43 -2.43
N LEU A 103 9.78 6.06 -1.29
CA LEU A 103 9.32 5.35 -0.11
C LEU A 103 8.11 4.44 -0.39
N PRO A 104 7.06 4.85 -1.13
CA PRO A 104 5.95 3.97 -1.49
C PRO A 104 6.40 2.70 -2.24
N ALA A 105 7.34 2.84 -3.18
CA ALA A 105 7.88 1.70 -3.94
C ALA A 105 8.63 0.71 -3.03
N ARG A 106 9.46 1.21 -2.13
CA ARG A 106 10.20 0.37 -1.18
C ARG A 106 9.27 -0.30 -0.17
N LEU A 107 8.26 0.41 0.33
CA LEU A 107 7.24 -0.18 1.19
C LEU A 107 6.45 -1.28 0.47
N LEU A 108 6.01 -1.03 -0.77
CA LEU A 108 5.32 -2.05 -1.58
C LEU A 108 6.21 -3.28 -1.80
N LYS A 109 7.49 -3.10 -2.13
CA LYS A 109 8.46 -4.19 -2.24
C LYS A 109 8.54 -4.98 -0.93
N THR A 110 8.76 -4.31 0.19
CA THR A 110 8.83 -4.93 1.52
C THR A 110 7.56 -5.71 1.85
N ILE A 111 6.39 -5.16 1.49
CA ILE A 111 5.10 -5.81 1.68
C ILE A 111 4.97 -7.03 0.77
N CYS A 112 5.33 -6.93 -0.52
CA CYS A 112 5.24 -8.02 -1.48
C CYS A 112 6.18 -9.19 -1.16
N GLU A 113 7.28 -8.95 -0.46
CA GLU A 113 8.22 -9.98 -0.03
C GLU A 113 7.80 -10.73 1.24
N GLN A 114 6.70 -10.31 1.89
CA GLN A 114 6.16 -11.03 3.05
C GLN A 114 5.38 -12.29 2.63
N GLU A 115 5.39 -13.29 3.48
CA GLU A 115 4.46 -14.41 3.33
C GLU A 115 3.03 -13.98 3.68
N TYR A 116 2.07 -14.37 2.85
CA TYR A 116 0.67 -14.08 3.05
C TYR A 116 -0.04 -15.27 3.67
N ASP A 117 -0.80 -14.99 4.72
CA ASP A 117 -1.73 -15.95 5.28
C ASP A 117 -3.09 -15.27 5.44
N PHE A 118 -3.94 -15.45 4.45
CA PHE A 118 -5.24 -14.82 4.43
C PHE A 118 -6.12 -15.28 5.58
N LEU A 119 -6.15 -16.58 5.86
CA LEU A 119 -7.07 -17.14 6.83
C LEU A 119 -6.62 -16.92 8.28
N ASN A 120 -5.32 -17.04 8.54
CA ASN A 120 -4.80 -16.93 9.91
C ASN A 120 -4.41 -15.52 10.32
N GLY A 121 -4.41 -14.57 9.38
CA GLY A 121 -4.23 -13.16 9.69
C GLY A 121 -2.84 -12.76 10.19
N ASN A 122 -1.82 -13.47 9.74
CA ASN A 122 -0.47 -13.20 10.16
C ASN A 122 0.17 -12.03 9.39
N LYS A 123 1.12 -11.37 10.02
CA LYS A 123 2.08 -10.43 9.44
C LYS A 123 1.49 -9.10 8.95
N ILE A 124 1.10 -8.96 7.68
CA ILE A 124 0.66 -7.66 7.10
C ILE A 124 -0.80 -7.33 7.43
N GLU A 125 -1.43 -8.20 8.11
CA GLU A 125 -2.82 -8.05 8.49
C GLU A 125 -3.05 -7.00 9.58
N PRO A 126 -4.13 -6.22 9.49
CA PRO A 126 -5.27 -6.35 8.54
C PRO A 126 -5.18 -5.48 7.28
N LEU A 127 -4.06 -4.80 6.96
CA LEU A 127 -3.94 -3.88 5.83
C LEU A 127 -4.34 -4.53 4.50
N LEU A 128 -3.72 -5.66 4.14
CA LEU A 128 -3.98 -6.30 2.85
C LEU A 128 -5.42 -6.83 2.73
N ARG A 129 -6.00 -7.30 3.80
CA ARG A 129 -7.42 -7.73 3.80
C ARG A 129 -8.34 -6.59 3.48
N TYR A 130 -8.15 -5.47 4.15
CA TYR A 130 -8.95 -4.28 3.93
C TYR A 130 -8.78 -3.71 2.53
N LEU A 131 -7.54 -3.63 2.02
CA LEU A 131 -7.26 -3.23 0.64
C LEU A 131 -7.96 -4.14 -0.37
N THR A 132 -7.84 -5.46 -0.18
CA THR A 132 -8.47 -6.44 -1.06
C THR A 132 -10.00 -6.30 -1.03
N LEU A 133 -10.58 -6.13 0.16
CA LEU A 133 -12.02 -5.95 0.30
C LEU A 133 -12.52 -4.69 -0.41
N ILE A 134 -11.92 -3.53 -0.15
CA ILE A 134 -12.39 -2.28 -0.77
C ILE A 134 -12.23 -2.30 -2.30
N MET A 135 -11.20 -2.96 -2.82
CA MET A 135 -11.04 -3.16 -4.27
C MET A 135 -12.03 -4.20 -4.82
N ALA A 136 -12.43 -5.22 -4.04
CA ALA A 136 -13.40 -6.22 -4.45
C ALA A 136 -14.81 -5.64 -4.55
N VAL A 137 -15.19 -4.77 -3.62
CA VAL A 137 -16.50 -4.13 -3.59
C VAL A 137 -16.55 -2.80 -4.32
N ASP A 138 -15.54 -2.48 -5.09
CA ASP A 138 -15.36 -1.19 -5.75
C ASP A 138 -16.52 -0.77 -6.66
N LYS A 139 -17.24 -1.71 -7.25
CA LYS A 139 -18.44 -1.42 -8.03
C LYS A 139 -19.54 -0.71 -7.22
N HIS A 140 -19.55 -0.88 -5.91
CA HIS A 140 -20.46 -0.17 -5.02
C HIS A 140 -19.93 1.21 -4.62
N THR A 141 -18.60 1.39 -4.66
CA THR A 141 -17.94 2.64 -4.29
C THR A 141 -17.71 3.56 -5.50
N PHE A 142 -17.53 2.99 -6.71
CA PHE A 142 -17.24 3.73 -7.94
C PHE A 142 -18.46 3.98 -8.83
N VAL A 143 -19.36 3.04 -8.98
CA VAL A 143 -20.53 3.18 -9.85
C VAL A 143 -21.44 4.34 -9.44
N GLY A 144 -21.42 4.71 -8.17
CA GLY A 144 -22.14 5.87 -7.65
C GLY A 144 -21.27 7.11 -7.46
N GLN A 145 -20.00 7.11 -7.88
CA GLN A 145 -19.03 8.15 -7.52
C GLN A 145 -18.99 8.41 -6.01
N GLN A 146 -19.17 7.36 -5.24
CA GLN A 146 -19.21 7.47 -3.79
C GLN A 146 -17.79 7.58 -3.23
N VAL A 147 -17.63 8.58 -2.41
CA VAL A 147 -16.42 8.81 -1.64
C VAL A 147 -16.53 8.01 -0.34
N LEU A 148 -15.48 7.29 0.02
CA LEU A 148 -15.38 6.60 1.30
C LEU A 148 -14.90 7.58 2.36
N ASP A 149 -15.75 7.95 3.31
CA ASP A 149 -15.28 8.47 4.58
C ASP A 149 -14.90 7.31 5.54
N ARG A 150 -14.20 7.64 6.61
CA ARG A 150 -13.70 6.65 7.56
C ARG A 150 -14.81 5.81 8.20
N SER A 151 -15.93 6.43 8.52
CA SER A 151 -17.06 5.74 9.14
C SER A 151 -17.81 4.86 8.14
N SER A 152 -17.97 5.33 6.92
CA SER A 152 -18.56 4.58 5.81
C SER A 152 -17.74 3.35 5.46
N ALA A 153 -16.40 3.44 5.51
CA ALA A 153 -15.55 2.29 5.26
C ALA A 153 -15.74 1.17 6.28
N GLN A 154 -15.87 1.50 7.56
CA GLN A 154 -16.17 0.50 8.61
C GLN A 154 -17.54 -0.13 8.41
N THR A 155 -18.55 0.67 8.10
CA THR A 155 -19.90 0.20 7.83
C THR A 155 -19.96 -0.68 6.59
N LEU A 156 -19.25 -0.30 5.51
CA LEU A 156 -19.15 -1.09 4.30
C LEU A 156 -18.58 -2.48 4.61
N VAL A 157 -17.46 -2.56 5.32
CA VAL A 157 -16.85 -3.84 5.69
C VAL A 157 -17.82 -4.70 6.50
N ALA A 158 -18.47 -4.13 7.52
CA ALA A 158 -19.42 -4.85 8.36
C ALA A 158 -20.67 -5.31 7.61
N SER A 159 -21.02 -4.62 6.51
CA SER A 159 -22.20 -5.00 5.68
C SER A 159 -21.91 -6.09 4.65
N VAL A 160 -20.67 -6.34 4.32
CA VAL A 160 -20.30 -7.28 3.24
C VAL A 160 -19.63 -8.56 3.73
N VAL A 161 -19.01 -8.55 4.92
CA VAL A 161 -18.23 -9.68 5.43
C VAL A 161 -18.52 -9.93 6.90
N ASP A 162 -18.80 -11.18 7.24
CA ASP A 162 -18.77 -11.64 8.64
C ASP A 162 -17.32 -11.83 9.10
N SER A 163 -16.88 -11.00 10.04
CA SER A 163 -15.52 -11.02 10.57
C SER A 163 -15.12 -12.34 11.25
N SER A 164 -16.07 -13.18 11.61
CA SER A 164 -15.80 -14.52 12.16
C SER A 164 -15.18 -15.47 11.13
N ASN A 165 -15.34 -15.18 9.84
CA ASN A 165 -14.95 -16.06 8.74
C ASN A 165 -13.58 -15.74 8.13
N VAL A 166 -13.03 -14.55 8.38
CA VAL A 166 -11.80 -14.06 7.72
C VAL A 166 -10.79 -13.43 8.68
N GLY A 167 -10.84 -13.81 9.94
CA GLY A 167 -10.03 -13.15 10.93
C GLY A 167 -10.48 -11.70 11.16
N ARG A 168 -9.66 -10.92 11.84
CA ARG A 168 -10.04 -9.56 12.26
C ARG A 168 -10.21 -8.61 11.07
N MET A 169 -11.46 -8.24 10.77
CA MET A 169 -11.82 -7.22 9.79
C MET A 169 -12.32 -5.92 10.43
N ASN A 170 -12.71 -5.96 11.72
CA ASN A 170 -13.18 -4.77 12.43
C ASN A 170 -11.99 -3.91 12.86
N LEU A 171 -11.89 -2.73 12.30
CA LEU A 171 -10.91 -1.72 12.68
C LEU A 171 -11.56 -0.71 13.63
N ASN A 172 -10.86 -0.31 14.68
CA ASN A 172 -11.27 0.86 15.47
C ASN A 172 -10.90 2.15 14.73
N ASP A 173 -11.37 3.31 15.20
CA ASP A 173 -11.20 4.60 14.53
C ASP A 173 -9.73 4.93 14.23
N SER A 174 -8.84 4.59 15.14
CA SER A 174 -7.42 4.85 14.95
C SER A 174 -6.74 3.89 13.99
N GLU A 175 -7.18 2.64 13.95
CA GLU A 175 -6.72 1.67 12.94
C GLU A 175 -7.28 2.01 11.57
N THR A 176 -8.52 2.48 11.49
CA THR A 176 -9.11 2.98 10.23
C THR A 176 -8.33 4.18 9.70
N LYS A 177 -7.96 5.11 10.59
CA LYS A 177 -7.07 6.21 10.20
C LYS A 177 -5.74 5.67 9.66
N GLY A 178 -5.08 4.79 10.40
CA GLY A 178 -3.81 4.18 9.96
C GLY A 178 -3.94 3.44 8.64
N PHE A 179 -5.06 2.74 8.42
CA PHE A 179 -5.35 2.10 7.15
C PHE A 179 -5.39 3.10 5.98
N PHE A 180 -6.15 4.18 6.09
CA PHE A 180 -6.23 5.17 5.00
C PHE A 180 -4.90 5.90 4.80
N ASP A 181 -4.17 6.21 5.88
CA ASP A 181 -2.85 6.83 5.77
C ASP A 181 -1.88 5.93 4.97
N TYR A 182 -1.86 4.61 5.24
CA TYR A 182 -1.05 3.66 4.47
C TYR A 182 -1.60 3.39 3.07
N ALA A 183 -2.90 3.20 2.92
CA ALA A 183 -3.51 2.97 1.62
C ALA A 183 -3.25 4.15 0.65
N HIS A 184 -3.30 5.38 1.16
CA HIS A 184 -2.96 6.58 0.40
C HIS A 184 -1.45 6.66 0.11
N LEU A 185 -0.59 6.42 1.09
CA LEU A 185 0.87 6.39 0.90
C LEU A 185 1.27 5.37 -0.17
N LEU A 186 0.71 4.17 -0.10
CA LEU A 186 0.98 3.09 -1.05
C LEU A 186 0.32 3.29 -2.42
N GLY A 187 -0.61 4.23 -2.54
CA GLY A 187 -1.24 4.58 -3.80
C GLY A 187 -2.45 3.73 -4.20
N PHE A 188 -3.15 3.13 -3.23
CA PHE A 188 -4.39 2.38 -3.45
C PHE A 188 -5.65 3.21 -3.30
N VAL A 189 -5.54 4.35 -2.63
CA VAL A 189 -6.63 5.31 -2.50
C VAL A 189 -6.13 6.72 -2.78
N GLU A 190 -7.02 7.55 -3.31
CA GLU A 190 -6.78 8.98 -3.43
C GLU A 190 -7.56 9.73 -2.37
N GLN A 191 -6.91 10.70 -1.73
CA GLN A 191 -7.53 11.55 -0.75
C GLN A 191 -8.22 12.75 -1.44
N VAL A 192 -9.52 12.90 -1.22
CA VAL A 192 -10.31 14.00 -1.77
C VAL A 192 -10.24 15.23 -0.86
N ASP A 193 -10.37 14.97 0.44
CA ASP A 193 -10.24 15.96 1.49
C ASP A 193 -9.75 15.29 2.79
N LYS A 194 -9.82 15.99 3.91
CA LYS A 194 -9.26 15.53 5.18
C LYS A 194 -9.73 14.13 5.64
N GLU A 195 -10.96 13.73 5.29
CA GLU A 195 -11.57 12.49 5.79
C GLU A 195 -12.14 11.59 4.68
N ASN A 196 -12.16 12.10 3.45
CA ASN A 196 -12.78 11.45 2.31
C ASN A 196 -11.76 10.90 1.33
N TYR A 197 -11.98 9.67 0.89
CA TYR A 197 -11.09 8.92 0.01
C TYR A 197 -11.91 8.23 -1.09
N PHE A 198 -11.29 7.95 -2.21
CA PHE A 198 -11.83 7.01 -3.17
C PHE A 198 -10.79 5.98 -3.58
N VAL A 199 -11.27 4.78 -3.92
CA VAL A 199 -10.40 3.66 -4.29
C VAL A 199 -9.86 3.89 -5.69
N ASP A 200 -8.55 4.08 -5.80
CA ASP A 200 -7.85 4.27 -7.06
C ASP A 200 -6.42 3.72 -6.94
N PRO A 201 -6.18 2.50 -7.38
CA PRO A 201 -4.87 1.87 -7.27
C PRO A 201 -3.89 2.30 -8.38
N THR A 202 -4.14 3.39 -9.11
CA THR A 202 -3.29 3.84 -10.22
C THR A 202 -1.84 4.02 -9.81
N ARG A 203 -1.59 4.70 -8.69
CA ARG A 203 -0.21 4.95 -8.22
C ARG A 203 0.47 3.67 -7.76
N ALA A 204 -0.24 2.80 -7.03
CA ALA A 204 0.29 1.49 -6.63
C ALA A 204 0.61 0.62 -7.85
N LEU A 205 -0.30 0.55 -8.80
CA LEU A 205 -0.12 -0.22 -10.04
C LEU A 205 1.05 0.33 -10.87
N LYS A 206 1.21 1.65 -10.98
CA LYS A 206 2.34 2.28 -11.65
C LYS A 206 3.67 1.87 -11.04
N VAL A 207 3.77 1.89 -9.70
CA VAL A 207 4.97 1.46 -8.96
C VAL A 207 5.29 -0.01 -9.24
N LEU A 208 4.29 -0.89 -9.18
CA LEU A 208 4.46 -2.31 -9.43
C LEU A 208 4.86 -2.60 -10.88
N ILE A 209 4.26 -1.91 -11.85
CA ILE A 209 4.63 -2.05 -13.26
C ILE A 209 6.06 -1.58 -13.48
N ASN A 210 6.42 -0.41 -13.02
CA ASN A 210 7.77 0.14 -13.19
C ASN A 210 8.86 -0.76 -12.58
N ALA A 211 8.53 -1.44 -11.48
CA ALA A 211 9.49 -2.31 -10.78
C ALA A 211 9.62 -3.71 -11.39
N ASN A 212 8.63 -4.19 -12.15
CA ASN A 212 8.54 -5.60 -12.52
C ASN A 212 8.40 -5.87 -14.02
N PHE A 213 8.24 -4.84 -14.85
CA PHE A 213 8.08 -4.99 -16.31
C PHE A 213 9.16 -4.21 -17.05
N GLN A 214 9.57 -4.75 -18.19
CA GLN A 214 10.53 -4.06 -19.07
C GLN A 214 9.81 -3.11 -20.02
N ALA A 215 10.41 -1.94 -20.26
CA ALA A 215 9.85 -0.95 -21.17
C ALA A 215 9.78 -1.50 -22.61
N ASN A 216 8.68 -1.22 -23.28
CA ASN A 216 8.35 -1.66 -24.64
C ASN A 216 8.14 -3.19 -24.79
N GLU A 217 7.99 -3.90 -23.69
CA GLU A 217 7.60 -5.31 -23.69
C GLU A 217 6.08 -5.44 -23.77
N GLU A 218 5.61 -6.22 -24.73
CA GLU A 218 4.18 -6.51 -24.90
C GLU A 218 3.82 -7.84 -24.22
N TRP A 219 2.79 -7.80 -23.43
CA TRP A 219 2.28 -8.95 -22.66
C TRP A 219 0.85 -9.29 -23.09
N LEU A 220 0.53 -10.58 -23.16
CA LEU A 220 -0.87 -11.00 -23.11
C LEU A 220 -1.47 -10.53 -21.78
N CYS A 221 -2.70 -10.04 -21.81
CA CYS A 221 -3.34 -9.50 -20.62
C CYS A 221 -3.41 -10.52 -19.47
N GLU A 222 -3.67 -11.78 -19.79
CA GLU A 222 -3.65 -12.89 -18.82
C GLU A 222 -2.27 -13.06 -18.17
N ALA A 223 -1.20 -13.07 -18.97
CA ALA A 223 0.17 -13.18 -18.45
C ALA A 223 0.58 -11.95 -17.62
N PHE A 224 0.14 -10.76 -18.03
CA PHE A 224 0.34 -9.54 -17.27
C PHE A 224 -0.32 -9.62 -15.87
N LEU A 225 -1.59 -10.03 -15.82
CA LEU A 225 -2.31 -10.19 -14.56
C LEU A 225 -1.67 -11.27 -13.67
N ALA A 226 -1.28 -12.39 -14.26
CA ALA A 226 -0.60 -13.46 -13.51
C ALA A 226 0.73 -12.97 -12.91
N HIS A 227 1.52 -12.23 -13.69
CA HIS A 227 2.78 -11.67 -13.22
C HIS A 227 2.58 -10.61 -12.12
N LEU A 228 1.61 -9.72 -12.29
CA LEU A 228 1.23 -8.72 -11.28
C LEU A 228 0.82 -9.39 -9.97
N ASN A 229 -0.05 -10.41 -10.05
CA ASN A 229 -0.55 -11.13 -8.88
C ASN A 229 0.50 -12.04 -8.22
N HIS A 230 1.53 -12.45 -8.95
CA HIS A 230 2.69 -13.13 -8.34
C HIS A 230 3.43 -12.17 -7.36
N LYS A 231 3.40 -10.87 -7.62
CA LYS A 231 4.03 -9.87 -6.75
C LYS A 231 3.11 -9.42 -5.63
N LEU A 232 1.85 -9.17 -5.93
CA LEU A 232 0.85 -8.74 -4.96
C LEU A 232 -0.52 -9.34 -5.33
N PRO A 233 -0.95 -10.44 -4.71
CA PRO A 233 -2.09 -11.26 -5.14
C PRO A 233 -3.47 -10.68 -4.76
N ILE A 234 -3.60 -9.36 -4.71
CA ILE A 234 -4.82 -8.63 -4.33
C ILE A 234 -5.59 -8.04 -5.51
N PHE A 235 -5.01 -8.08 -6.72
CA PHE A 235 -5.68 -7.64 -7.93
C PHE A 235 -6.56 -8.75 -8.53
N ASP A 236 -7.32 -8.41 -9.56
CA ASP A 236 -8.21 -9.33 -10.26
C ASP A 236 -7.52 -10.66 -10.57
N GLN A 237 -8.21 -11.77 -10.30
CA GLN A 237 -7.72 -13.15 -10.45
C GLN A 237 -6.58 -13.54 -9.48
N GLY A 238 -6.08 -12.64 -8.64
CA GLY A 238 -5.12 -12.94 -7.60
C GLY A 238 -5.69 -13.91 -6.56
N GLU A 239 -4.83 -14.74 -5.98
CA GLU A 239 -5.27 -15.74 -5.01
C GLU A 239 -5.94 -15.11 -3.78
N TYR A 240 -5.33 -14.06 -3.25
CA TYR A 240 -5.86 -13.33 -2.11
C TYR A 240 -7.20 -12.67 -2.42
N ARG A 241 -7.34 -12.14 -3.65
CA ARG A 241 -8.60 -11.56 -4.14
C ARG A 241 -9.68 -12.61 -4.28
N ARG A 242 -9.40 -13.79 -4.85
CA ARG A 242 -10.39 -14.88 -5.00
C ARG A 242 -10.92 -15.36 -3.66
N VAL A 243 -10.03 -15.56 -2.67
CA VAL A 243 -10.44 -15.95 -1.32
C VAL A 243 -11.34 -14.89 -0.68
N MET A 244 -11.04 -13.60 -0.87
CA MET A 244 -11.91 -12.53 -0.38
C MET A 244 -13.26 -12.51 -1.08
N GLU A 245 -13.31 -12.69 -2.38
CA GLU A 245 -14.56 -12.75 -3.15
C GLU A 245 -15.43 -13.94 -2.74
N GLU A 246 -14.84 -15.11 -2.49
CA GLU A 246 -15.57 -16.27 -1.95
C GLU A 246 -16.21 -15.97 -0.58
N VAL A 247 -15.50 -15.26 0.28
CA VAL A 247 -16.03 -14.83 1.58
C VAL A 247 -17.19 -13.85 1.41
N ILE A 248 -17.04 -12.84 0.55
CA ILE A 248 -18.09 -11.85 0.30
C ILE A 248 -19.34 -12.55 -0.26
N VAL A 249 -19.19 -13.44 -1.24
CA VAL A 249 -20.32 -14.21 -1.81
C VAL A 249 -21.03 -15.03 -0.76
N ARG A 250 -20.30 -15.66 0.15
CA ARG A 250 -20.87 -16.45 1.22
C ARG A 250 -21.64 -15.60 2.22
N ASP A 251 -21.13 -14.42 2.55
CA ASP A 251 -21.68 -13.56 3.60
C ASP A 251 -22.70 -12.55 3.06
N ASN A 252 -22.74 -12.35 1.74
CA ASN A 252 -23.64 -11.41 1.07
C ASN A 252 -24.12 -11.94 -0.29
N ASP A 253 -25.34 -12.49 -0.32
CA ASP A 253 -25.96 -13.10 -1.49
C ASP A 253 -26.32 -12.10 -2.60
N GLN A 254 -26.35 -10.81 -2.30
CA GLN A 254 -26.61 -9.75 -3.28
C GLN A 254 -25.35 -9.29 -4.02
N TRP A 255 -24.17 -9.63 -3.51
CA TRP A 255 -22.93 -9.31 -4.16
C TRP A 255 -22.45 -10.45 -5.06
N THR A 256 -22.04 -10.13 -6.26
CA THR A 256 -21.47 -11.09 -7.20
C THR A 256 -20.14 -10.57 -7.73
N PRO A 257 -19.09 -11.40 -7.76
CA PRO A 257 -17.82 -11.00 -8.34
C PRO A 257 -17.98 -10.67 -9.83
N GLU A 258 -17.09 -9.85 -10.36
CA GLU A 258 -16.99 -9.70 -11.81
C GLU A 258 -16.56 -11.03 -12.41
N GLN A 259 -17.34 -11.53 -13.39
CA GLN A 259 -17.12 -12.88 -13.91
C GLN A 259 -16.13 -12.89 -15.07
N GLY A 260 -15.13 -13.74 -14.94
CA GLY A 260 -14.27 -14.26 -15.99
C GLY A 260 -13.42 -13.20 -16.68
N ILE A 261 -13.96 -12.58 -17.69
CA ILE A 261 -13.27 -11.65 -18.59
C ILE A 261 -13.50 -10.17 -18.28
N ARG A 262 -14.32 -9.84 -17.29
CA ARG A 262 -14.47 -8.46 -16.84
C ARG A 262 -13.45 -8.15 -15.77
N LEU A 263 -12.74 -7.05 -15.93
CA LEU A 263 -11.88 -6.52 -14.90
C LEU A 263 -12.70 -5.62 -13.95
N SER A 264 -12.30 -5.60 -12.69
CA SER A 264 -12.92 -4.74 -11.69
C SER A 264 -12.85 -3.26 -12.08
N ALA A 265 -13.72 -2.44 -11.52
CA ALA A 265 -13.72 -1.02 -11.78
C ALA A 265 -12.40 -0.38 -11.33
N SER A 266 -11.86 -0.75 -10.17
CA SER A 266 -10.59 -0.23 -9.65
C SER A 266 -9.42 -0.51 -10.61
N LEU A 267 -9.25 -1.75 -11.06
CA LEU A 267 -8.19 -2.10 -12.01
C LEU A 267 -8.41 -1.46 -13.38
N SER A 268 -9.65 -1.42 -13.86
CA SER A 268 -10.00 -0.80 -15.14
C SER A 268 -9.69 0.69 -15.17
N ILE A 269 -10.04 1.44 -14.10
CA ILE A 269 -9.72 2.85 -13.96
C ILE A 269 -8.21 3.06 -13.92
N ALA A 270 -7.50 2.25 -13.15
CA ALA A 270 -6.05 2.34 -13.05
C ALA A 270 -5.37 2.14 -14.42
N LEU A 271 -5.74 1.11 -15.16
CA LEU A 271 -5.22 0.87 -16.51
C LEU A 271 -5.59 2.01 -17.48
N TYR A 272 -6.82 2.52 -17.41
CA TYR A 272 -7.25 3.66 -18.21
C TYR A 272 -6.42 4.92 -17.93
N ARG A 273 -6.19 5.25 -16.64
CA ARG A 273 -5.38 6.40 -16.23
C ARG A 273 -3.92 6.24 -16.64
N LEU A 274 -3.33 5.07 -16.42
CA LEU A 274 -1.95 4.79 -16.85
C LEU A 274 -1.77 4.89 -18.36
N ARG A 275 -2.79 4.52 -19.13
CA ARG A 275 -2.79 4.76 -20.59
C ARG A 275 -2.81 6.25 -20.91
N ARG A 276 -3.64 7.02 -20.22
CA ARG A 276 -3.70 8.49 -20.39
C ARG A 276 -2.41 9.20 -20.01
N GLU A 277 -1.70 8.66 -19.03
CA GLU A 277 -0.38 9.13 -18.61
C GLU A 277 0.76 8.68 -19.55
N GLY A 278 0.49 7.82 -20.52
CA GLY A 278 1.51 7.28 -21.41
C GLY A 278 2.43 6.24 -20.76
N VAL A 279 2.03 5.66 -19.64
CA VAL A 279 2.81 4.61 -18.94
C VAL A 279 2.58 3.26 -19.56
N VAL A 280 1.34 2.97 -19.95
CA VAL A 280 0.97 1.75 -20.65
C VAL A 280 0.19 2.05 -21.91
N THR A 281 0.20 1.11 -22.85
CA THR A 281 -0.81 1.07 -23.92
C THR A 281 -1.43 -0.32 -23.94
N TYR A 282 -2.62 -0.43 -24.52
CA TYR A 282 -3.28 -1.72 -24.68
C TYR A 282 -4.04 -1.78 -25.99
N ARG A 283 -4.22 -2.98 -26.52
CA ARG A 283 -4.89 -3.23 -27.78
C ARG A 283 -5.69 -4.53 -27.76
N MET A 284 -6.59 -4.65 -28.70
CA MET A 284 -7.25 -5.92 -29.03
C MET A 284 -6.49 -6.55 -30.21
N GLY A 285 -5.94 -7.74 -30.02
CA GLY A 285 -5.35 -8.56 -31.08
C GLY A 285 -6.36 -9.57 -31.62
N SER A 286 -6.15 -10.03 -32.83
CA SER A 286 -7.00 -11.06 -33.50
C SER A 286 -6.78 -12.47 -32.96
N ASP A 287 -5.58 -12.73 -32.45
CA ASP A 287 -5.07 -14.08 -32.21
C ASP A 287 -5.11 -14.52 -30.74
N SER A 288 -5.63 -13.66 -29.82
CA SER A 288 -5.71 -13.98 -28.40
C SER A 288 -6.96 -14.78 -28.06
N ALA A 289 -6.79 -15.83 -27.31
CA ALA A 289 -7.89 -16.64 -26.81
C ALA A 289 -8.75 -15.92 -25.75
N THR A 290 -8.13 -15.04 -24.93
CA THR A 290 -8.83 -14.37 -23.82
C THR A 290 -8.97 -12.87 -24.08
N ARG A 291 -10.21 -12.38 -24.07
CA ARG A 291 -10.57 -10.98 -24.24
C ARG A 291 -11.06 -10.41 -22.93
N TYR A 292 -10.33 -9.44 -22.37
CA TYR A 292 -10.72 -8.77 -21.15
C TYR A 292 -11.49 -7.48 -21.43
N HIS A 293 -12.52 -7.23 -20.63
CA HIS A 293 -13.36 -6.05 -20.72
C HIS A 293 -13.04 -5.11 -19.56
N LEU A 294 -12.69 -3.87 -19.88
CA LEU A 294 -12.57 -2.83 -18.85
C LEU A 294 -13.97 -2.37 -18.42
N THR A 295 -14.16 -2.26 -17.10
CA THR A 295 -15.38 -1.73 -16.48
C THR A 295 -15.15 -0.26 -16.14
N LEU A 296 -15.49 0.64 -17.09
CA LEU A 296 -15.29 2.08 -16.90
C LEU A 296 -16.59 2.77 -16.46
N PRO A 297 -16.51 3.79 -15.57
CA PRO A 297 -17.69 4.53 -15.10
C PRO A 297 -18.44 5.28 -16.20
N THR A 298 -17.75 5.58 -17.29
CA THR A 298 -18.34 6.23 -18.49
C THR A 298 -19.27 5.33 -19.28
N GLY A 299 -19.35 4.05 -18.96
CA GLY A 299 -20.05 3.06 -19.77
C GLY A 299 -19.35 2.69 -21.08
N GLU A 300 -18.16 3.21 -21.32
CA GLU A 300 -17.34 2.81 -22.46
C GLU A 300 -16.91 1.35 -22.33
N HIS A 301 -17.11 0.59 -23.39
CA HIS A 301 -16.69 -0.80 -23.49
C HIS A 301 -15.35 -0.88 -24.21
N THR A 302 -14.29 -1.06 -23.48
CA THR A 302 -12.97 -1.30 -24.04
C THR A 302 -12.59 -2.76 -23.84
N VAL A 303 -12.28 -3.44 -24.93
CA VAL A 303 -11.80 -4.83 -24.91
C VAL A 303 -10.30 -4.83 -25.14
N ILE A 304 -9.57 -5.56 -24.29
CA ILE A 304 -8.12 -5.67 -24.36
C ILE A 304 -7.69 -7.13 -24.41
N THR A 305 -6.63 -7.41 -25.12
CA THR A 305 -5.98 -8.72 -25.13
C THR A 305 -4.48 -8.61 -24.84
N HIS A 306 -3.89 -7.45 -25.15
CA HIS A 306 -2.48 -7.17 -24.95
C HIS A 306 -2.29 -5.86 -24.21
N LEU A 307 -1.23 -5.79 -23.43
CA LEU A 307 -0.78 -4.62 -22.71
C LEU A 307 0.71 -4.44 -22.90
N THR A 308 1.16 -3.21 -23.16
CA THR A 308 2.58 -2.88 -23.31
C THR A 308 2.91 -1.80 -22.28
N TYR A 309 3.96 -2.02 -21.50
CA TYR A 309 4.55 -1.00 -20.66
C TYR A 309 5.47 -0.11 -21.50
N LEU A 310 5.25 1.19 -21.53
CA LEU A 310 6.00 2.15 -22.35
C LEU A 310 7.23 2.73 -21.66
N GLY A 311 7.40 2.47 -20.39
CA GLY A 311 8.39 3.11 -19.54
C GLY A 311 7.79 4.24 -18.70
N ALA A 312 8.55 4.69 -17.69
CA ALA A 312 8.19 5.89 -16.96
C ALA A 312 8.31 7.10 -17.91
N PRO A 313 7.32 7.99 -17.97
CA PRO A 313 7.48 9.25 -18.71
C PRO A 313 8.65 10.02 -18.13
N ALA A 314 9.47 10.57 -19.03
CA ALA A 314 10.68 11.35 -18.69
C ALA A 314 10.36 12.61 -17.89
#